data_1b5d2b127c7b75a5773d9550a58822a4
#
_entry.id   1b5d2b127c7b75a5773d9550a58822a4
#
_cell.length_a   1.000
_cell.length_b   1.000
_cell.length_c   1.000
_cell.angle_alpha   90.00
_cell.angle_beta   90.00
_cell.angle_gamma   90.00
#
_symmetry.space_group_name_H-M   'P 1'
#
loop_
_entity.id
_entity.type
_entity.pdbx_description
1 polymer ?
#
loop_
_entity_poly.entity_id
_entity_poly.type
_entity_poly.pdbx_seq_one_letter_code
_entity_poly.pdbx_strand_id
1 'polypeptide(L)'
;MAQKKMVTTRVKRSERKNIAVGAAHIKSTFNNTIVSITDPQGNVISWQSAGTVGFKGSRKSTPFAAQMAAEAAAKTAMEHGLHKVAVFVKGPGSGRETAVRSLQAAGLEVSSIQDCTPIPHNGCRPRKRRRV
;
A
#
# COMPACT_ATOMS: atom_id res chain seq x y z
N MET A 1 38.28 7.89 -16.01
CA MET A 1 37.81 8.39 -16.15
C MET A 1 36.49 8.36 -16.28
N ALA A 2 36.11 8.03 -17.04
CA ALA A 2 34.82 8.11 -17.29
C ALA A 2 33.97 7.56 -16.28
N GLN A 3 34.31 6.68 -15.75
CA GLN A 3 33.52 6.06 -14.89
C GLN A 3 32.92 6.79 -13.92
N LYS A 4 33.46 7.59 -13.49
CA LYS A 4 32.96 8.23 -12.50
C LYS A 4 31.67 8.59 -12.73
N LYS A 5 31.40 8.79 -13.76
CA LYS A 5 30.27 9.27 -13.96
C LYS A 5 29.27 8.43 -13.56
N MET A 6 29.45 7.37 -13.66
CA MET A 6 28.49 6.57 -13.34
C MET A 6 28.16 6.65 -12.01
N VAL A 7 28.93 6.95 -11.26
CA VAL A 7 28.72 7.03 -9.93
C VAL A 7 27.67 7.96 -9.67
N THR A 8 27.74 9.03 -10.32
CA THR A 8 26.79 10.00 -9.98
C THR A 8 25.48 9.67 -10.53
N THR A 9 25.46 8.88 -11.52
CA THR A 9 24.20 8.60 -12.06
C THR A 9 23.46 7.69 -11.19
N ARG A 10 24.13 7.05 -10.28
CA ARG A 10 23.49 6.16 -9.53
C ARG A 10 22.47 6.74 -8.65
N VAL A 11 21.37 6.13 -8.59
CA VAL A 11 20.34 6.53 -7.71
C VAL A 11 20.76 6.32 -6.29
N LYS A 12 20.51 7.26 -5.42
CA LYS A 12 20.85 7.11 -4.07
C LYS A 12 20.03 6.02 -3.51
N ARG A 13 20.60 5.08 -2.87
CA ARG A 13 19.85 4.05 -2.22
C ARG A 13 19.20 4.62 -1.01
N SER A 14 17.97 4.28 -0.78
CA SER A 14 17.30 4.67 0.44
C SER A 14 18.01 4.05 1.61
N GLU A 15 18.19 4.80 2.65
CA GLU A 15 18.80 4.27 3.84
C GLU A 15 17.84 3.30 4.49
N ARG A 16 18.37 2.24 5.06
CA ARG A 16 17.58 1.32 5.79
C ARG A 16 17.07 1.99 7.03
N LYS A 17 15.78 1.92 7.25
CA LYS A 17 15.19 2.45 8.46
C LYS A 17 14.96 1.30 9.41
N ASN A 18 15.27 1.46 10.66
CA ASN A 18 15.05 0.41 11.63
C ASN A 18 13.76 0.68 12.37
N ILE A 19 12.65 0.32 11.74
CA ILE A 19 11.33 0.56 12.29
C ILE A 19 10.67 -0.78 12.52
N ALA A 20 10.46 -1.15 13.76
CA ALA A 20 9.90 -2.46 14.11
C ALA A 20 8.37 -2.47 14.05
N VAL A 21 7.72 -1.37 14.38
CA VAL A 21 6.28 -1.27 14.41
C VAL A 21 5.85 -0.14 13.49
N GLY A 22 4.83 -0.36 12.70
CA GLY A 22 4.34 0.65 11.79
C GLY A 22 2.86 0.51 11.54
N ALA A 23 2.38 1.16 10.51
CA ALA A 23 0.99 1.11 10.12
C ALA A 23 0.89 0.77 8.63
N ALA A 24 -0.09 -0.01 8.26
CA ALA A 24 -0.38 -0.31 6.87
C ALA A 24 -1.70 0.36 6.52
N HIS A 25 -1.69 1.19 5.50
CA HIS A 25 -2.88 1.89 5.03
C HIS A 25 -3.28 1.28 3.70
N ILE A 26 -4.46 0.69 3.66
CA ILE A 26 -4.97 0.04 2.46
C ILE A 26 -6.15 0.86 1.95
N LYS A 27 -6.00 1.40 0.76
CA LYS A 27 -7.09 2.12 0.11
C LYS A 27 -7.57 1.25 -1.04
N SER A 28 -8.77 0.72 -0.91
CA SER A 28 -9.33 -0.19 -1.90
C SER A 28 -10.56 0.43 -2.54
N THR A 29 -10.47 0.72 -3.82
CA THR A 29 -11.59 1.27 -4.57
C THR A 29 -12.10 0.18 -5.52
N PHE A 30 -13.17 0.47 -6.24
CA PHE A 30 -13.68 -0.48 -7.21
C PHE A 30 -12.73 -0.69 -8.38
N ASN A 31 -11.77 0.20 -8.57
CA ASN A 31 -10.84 0.13 -9.70
C ASN A 31 -9.41 -0.21 -9.33
N ASN A 32 -9.02 -0.11 -8.09
CA ASN A 32 -7.63 -0.28 -7.71
C ASN A 32 -7.48 -0.52 -6.21
N THR A 33 -6.32 -0.99 -5.81
CA THR A 33 -5.96 -1.13 -4.40
C THR A 33 -4.56 -0.57 -4.22
N ILE A 34 -4.38 0.31 -3.24
CA ILE A 34 -3.09 0.90 -2.92
C ILE A 34 -2.76 0.52 -1.48
N VAL A 35 -1.58 -0.02 -1.28
CA VAL A 35 -1.09 -0.39 0.05
C VAL A 35 0.11 0.48 0.37
N SER A 36 0.03 1.23 1.46
CA SER A 36 1.12 2.08 1.92
C SER A 36 1.51 1.66 3.33
N ILE A 37 2.77 1.42 3.57
CA ILE A 37 3.25 1.03 4.89
C ILE A 37 4.08 2.17 5.44
N THR A 38 3.72 2.63 6.62
CA THR A 38 4.32 3.82 7.22
C THR A 38 4.88 3.51 8.60
N ASP A 39 5.66 4.42 9.12
CA ASP A 39 6.09 4.36 10.50
C ASP A 39 4.95 4.88 11.39
N PRO A 40 5.08 4.84 12.71
CA PRO A 40 4.00 5.31 13.60
C PRO A 40 3.71 6.79 13.45
N GLN A 41 4.61 7.56 12.89
CA GLN A 41 4.42 8.99 12.71
C GLN A 41 3.77 9.34 11.38
N GLY A 42 3.59 8.37 10.50
CA GLY A 42 2.94 8.58 9.22
C GLY A 42 3.86 8.72 8.02
N ASN A 43 5.17 8.58 8.22
CA ASN A 43 6.10 8.68 7.09
C ASN A 43 6.12 7.36 6.32
N VAL A 44 5.94 7.42 5.02
CA VAL A 44 5.83 6.21 4.20
C VAL A 44 7.18 5.51 4.08
N ILE A 45 7.21 4.22 4.42
CA ILE A 45 8.39 3.38 4.28
C ILE A 45 8.36 2.70 2.92
N SER A 46 7.21 2.15 2.54
CA SER A 46 7.05 1.51 1.24
C SER A 46 5.60 1.61 0.81
N TRP A 47 5.37 1.53 -0.48
CA TRP A 47 4.02 1.51 -1.01
C TRP A 47 4.00 0.76 -2.33
N GLN A 48 2.87 0.15 -2.62
CA GLN A 48 2.65 -0.51 -3.89
C GLN A 48 1.16 -0.42 -4.22
N SER A 49 0.85 -0.52 -5.49
CA SER A 49 -0.54 -0.59 -5.92
C SER A 49 -0.66 -1.67 -6.97
N ALA A 50 -1.88 -1.98 -7.36
CA ALA A 50 -2.08 -2.98 -8.40
C ALA A 50 -1.38 -2.54 -9.70
N GLY A 51 -1.34 -1.26 -9.98
CA GLY A 51 -0.65 -0.75 -11.17
C GLY A 51 0.85 -0.91 -11.12
N THR A 52 1.47 -0.72 -9.95
CA THR A 52 2.92 -0.83 -9.82
C THR A 52 3.42 -2.26 -9.91
N VAL A 53 2.56 -3.24 -9.63
CA VAL A 53 2.95 -4.65 -9.75
C VAL A 53 2.59 -5.25 -11.12
N GLY A 54 2.18 -4.42 -12.05
CA GLY A 54 2.01 -4.84 -13.45
C GLY A 54 0.60 -5.06 -13.95
N PHE A 55 -0.41 -4.87 -13.12
CA PHE A 55 -1.79 -5.01 -13.56
C PHE A 55 -2.26 -3.74 -14.28
N LYS A 56 -3.11 -3.89 -15.28
CA LYS A 56 -3.61 -2.77 -16.05
C LYS A 56 -5.11 -2.87 -16.21
N GLY A 57 -5.75 -1.73 -16.34
CA GLY A 57 -7.18 -1.66 -16.64
C GLY A 57 -8.02 -2.32 -15.57
N SER A 58 -9.00 -3.08 -15.97
CA SER A 58 -9.92 -3.72 -15.03
C SER A 58 -9.27 -4.77 -14.14
N ARG A 59 -8.10 -5.25 -14.52
CA ARG A 59 -7.41 -6.26 -13.70
C ARG A 59 -6.91 -5.69 -12.37
N LYS A 60 -6.76 -4.38 -12.28
CA LYS A 60 -6.32 -3.74 -11.04
C LYS A 60 -7.37 -3.86 -9.93
N SER A 61 -8.61 -4.12 -10.28
CA SER A 61 -9.66 -4.21 -9.26
C SER A 61 -9.80 -5.61 -8.67
N THR A 62 -9.01 -6.57 -9.10
CA THR A 62 -9.15 -7.95 -8.64
C THR A 62 -8.50 -8.15 -7.29
N PRO A 63 -9.00 -9.11 -6.49
CA PRO A 63 -8.35 -9.45 -5.22
C PRO A 63 -6.93 -9.96 -5.42
N PHE A 64 -6.65 -10.66 -6.51
CA PHE A 64 -5.30 -11.14 -6.79
C PHE A 64 -4.33 -9.98 -6.96
N ALA A 65 -4.75 -8.90 -7.63
CA ALA A 65 -3.90 -7.72 -7.78
C ALA A 65 -3.60 -7.09 -6.41
N ALA A 66 -4.61 -7.04 -5.53
CA ALA A 66 -4.42 -6.54 -4.17
C ALA A 66 -3.43 -7.40 -3.40
N GLN A 67 -3.50 -8.71 -3.57
CA GLN A 67 -2.59 -9.65 -2.93
C GLN A 67 -1.15 -9.36 -3.37
N MET A 68 -0.91 -9.21 -4.66
CA MET A 68 0.43 -8.97 -5.18
C MET A 68 0.97 -7.62 -4.69
N ALA A 69 0.11 -6.61 -4.65
CA ALA A 69 0.51 -5.29 -4.18
C ALA A 69 0.91 -5.33 -2.70
N ALA A 70 0.10 -6.02 -1.88
CA ALA A 70 0.37 -6.12 -0.45
C ALA A 70 1.65 -6.92 -0.18
N GLU A 71 1.87 -8.00 -0.91
CA GLU A 71 3.08 -8.78 -0.74
C GLU A 71 4.32 -7.97 -1.11
N ALA A 72 4.28 -7.23 -2.20
CA ALA A 72 5.42 -6.43 -2.63
C ALA A 72 5.71 -5.32 -1.62
N ALA A 73 4.68 -4.65 -1.12
CA ALA A 73 4.86 -3.60 -0.12
C ALA A 73 5.43 -4.17 1.19
N ALA A 74 4.93 -5.33 1.60
CA ALA A 74 5.40 -5.98 2.83
C ALA A 74 6.86 -6.39 2.73
N LYS A 75 7.27 -6.95 1.60
CA LYS A 75 8.67 -7.35 1.43
C LYS A 75 9.60 -6.17 1.56
N THR A 76 9.26 -5.06 0.91
CA THR A 76 10.09 -3.87 0.98
C THR A 76 10.12 -3.32 2.42
N ALA A 77 8.99 -3.31 3.10
CA ALA A 77 8.95 -2.82 4.47
C ALA A 77 9.75 -3.71 5.41
N MET A 78 9.73 -5.01 5.20
CA MET A 78 10.48 -5.93 6.05
C MET A 78 11.99 -5.74 5.89
N GLU A 79 12.45 -5.25 4.75
CA GLU A 79 13.86 -4.91 4.57
C GLU A 79 14.28 -3.76 5.50
N HIS A 80 13.34 -2.96 5.93
CA HIS A 80 13.60 -1.88 6.89
C HIS A 80 13.39 -2.33 8.34
N GLY A 81 13.24 -3.62 8.55
CA GLY A 81 13.11 -4.17 9.90
C GLY A 81 11.71 -4.25 10.47
N LEU A 82 10.69 -3.95 9.66
CA LEU A 82 9.33 -3.95 10.15
C LEU A 82 8.83 -5.36 10.47
N HIS A 83 8.18 -5.57 11.58
CA HIS A 83 7.65 -6.83 11.99
C HIS A 83 6.16 -6.75 12.28
N LYS A 84 5.66 -5.62 12.78
CA LYS A 84 4.31 -5.51 13.31
C LYS A 84 3.63 -4.29 12.73
N VAL A 85 2.38 -4.41 12.31
CA VAL A 85 1.65 -3.31 11.72
C VAL A 85 0.24 -3.23 12.28
N ALA A 86 -0.27 -2.01 12.40
CA ALA A 86 -1.69 -1.78 12.63
C ALA A 86 -2.27 -1.47 11.26
N VAL A 87 -3.35 -2.12 10.89
CA VAL A 87 -3.92 -1.97 9.55
C VAL A 87 -5.12 -1.04 9.56
N PHE A 88 -5.09 -0.07 8.66
CA PHE A 88 -6.19 0.87 8.48
C PHE A 88 -6.72 0.71 7.05
N VAL A 89 -7.97 0.30 6.92
CA VAL A 89 -8.56 0.01 5.62
C VAL A 89 -9.56 1.07 5.25
N LYS A 90 -9.53 1.53 4.02
CA LYS A 90 -10.50 2.50 3.51
C LYS A 90 -11.06 2.02 2.19
N GLY A 91 -12.33 2.25 1.98
CA GLY A 91 -12.97 2.05 0.69
C GLY A 91 -13.65 0.70 0.54
N PRO A 92 -14.53 0.60 -0.45
CA PRO A 92 -15.37 -0.58 -0.63
C PRO A 92 -14.84 -1.63 -1.59
N GLY A 93 -13.60 -1.51 -2.04
CA GLY A 93 -13.09 -2.41 -3.07
C GLY A 93 -12.97 -3.87 -2.64
N SER A 94 -12.86 -4.76 -3.59
CA SER A 94 -12.79 -6.18 -3.33
C SER A 94 -11.45 -6.62 -2.72
N GLY A 95 -10.44 -5.78 -2.80
CA GLY A 95 -9.11 -6.13 -2.28
C GLY A 95 -8.89 -5.92 -0.79
N ARG A 96 -9.89 -5.44 -0.08
CA ARG A 96 -9.73 -5.12 1.34
C ARG A 96 -9.19 -6.28 2.17
N GLU A 97 -9.95 -7.37 2.21
CA GLU A 97 -9.56 -8.50 3.03
C GLU A 97 -8.33 -9.22 2.50
N THR A 98 -8.25 -9.34 1.19
CA THR A 98 -7.12 -10.02 0.56
C THR A 98 -5.81 -9.31 0.88
N ALA A 99 -5.80 -7.99 0.85
CA ALA A 99 -4.60 -7.23 1.17
C ALA A 99 -4.17 -7.47 2.62
N VAL A 100 -5.10 -7.49 3.56
CA VAL A 100 -4.78 -7.75 4.97
C VAL A 100 -4.19 -9.14 5.13
N ARG A 101 -4.81 -10.14 4.50
CA ARG A 101 -4.32 -11.52 4.59
C ARG A 101 -2.93 -11.65 3.98
N SER A 102 -2.68 -10.92 2.90
CA SER A 102 -1.37 -10.99 2.25
C SER A 102 -0.27 -10.37 3.09
N LEU A 103 -0.58 -9.33 3.86
CA LEU A 103 0.38 -8.76 4.79
C LEU A 103 0.75 -9.79 5.85
N GLN A 104 -0.22 -10.52 6.37
CA GLN A 104 0.06 -11.58 7.34
C GLN A 104 0.85 -12.72 6.71
N ALA A 105 0.49 -13.11 5.51
CA ALA A 105 1.16 -14.21 4.81
C ALA A 105 2.61 -13.87 4.48
N ALA A 106 2.90 -12.59 4.25
CA ALA A 106 4.26 -12.16 3.96
C ALA A 106 5.18 -12.17 5.19
N GLY A 107 4.61 -12.28 6.37
CA GLY A 107 5.38 -12.36 7.60
C GLY A 107 5.19 -11.22 8.59
N LEU A 108 4.34 -10.26 8.28
CA LEU A 108 4.07 -9.17 9.20
C LEU A 108 3.00 -9.59 10.21
N GLU A 109 3.18 -9.19 11.44
CA GLU A 109 2.18 -9.45 12.47
C GLU A 109 1.19 -8.30 12.46
N VAL A 110 -0.09 -8.59 12.32
CA VAL A 110 -1.12 -7.57 12.32
C VAL A 110 -1.64 -7.39 13.74
N SER A 111 -1.41 -6.23 14.33
CA SER A 111 -1.81 -5.99 15.71
C SER A 111 -3.26 -5.58 15.82
N SER A 112 -3.79 -4.87 14.85
CA SER A 112 -5.19 -4.46 14.84
C SER A 112 -5.61 -4.13 13.43
N ILE A 113 -6.91 -4.19 13.19
CA ILE A 113 -7.48 -3.83 11.89
C ILE A 113 -8.60 -2.86 12.17
N GLN A 114 -8.55 -1.70 11.53
CA GLN A 114 -9.54 -0.67 11.71
C GLN A 114 -10.05 -0.19 10.36
N ASP A 115 -11.36 -0.08 10.22
CA ASP A 115 -11.95 0.43 9.00
C ASP A 115 -12.10 1.94 9.15
N CYS A 116 -11.40 2.69 8.34
CA CYS A 116 -11.40 4.15 8.37
C CYS A 116 -12.07 4.75 7.14
N THR A 117 -12.97 4.02 6.50
CA THR A 117 -13.65 4.51 5.30
C THR A 117 -14.35 5.82 5.62
N PRO A 118 -14.06 6.89 4.89
CA PRO A 118 -14.68 8.18 5.18
C PRO A 118 -16.16 8.19 4.79
N ILE A 119 -16.98 8.63 5.72
CA ILE A 119 -18.41 8.75 5.47
C ILE A 119 -18.77 10.23 5.68
N PRO A 120 -19.24 10.93 4.65
CA PRO A 120 -19.55 12.34 4.81
C PRO A 120 -20.81 12.53 5.64
N HIS A 121 -20.82 13.59 6.44
CA HIS A 121 -22.02 13.96 7.21
C HIS A 121 -22.83 14.95 6.37
N ASN A 122 -23.31 14.46 5.23
CA ASN A 122 -23.99 15.22 4.20
C ASN A 122 -23.11 16.14 3.34
N GLY A 123 -21.93 16.37 3.68
CA GLY A 123 -20.88 17.05 2.91
C GLY A 123 -21.29 17.83 1.64
N CYS A 124 -20.47 17.75 0.64
CA CYS A 124 -20.69 18.44 -0.62
C CYS A 124 -21.68 17.69 -1.50
N ARG A 125 -22.30 18.39 -2.41
CA ARG A 125 -23.19 17.78 -3.37
C ARG A 125 -22.41 16.80 -4.24
N PRO A 126 -22.88 15.54 -4.35
CA PRO A 126 -22.19 14.56 -5.18
C PRO A 126 -22.36 14.86 -6.66
N ARG A 127 -21.51 14.26 -7.48
CA ARG A 127 -21.60 14.41 -8.92
C ARG A 127 -22.86 13.76 -9.44
N LYS A 128 -23.31 14.27 -10.58
CA LYS A 128 -24.45 13.67 -11.26
C LYS A 128 -24.07 12.30 -11.78
N ARG A 129 -25.11 11.51 -12.09
CA ARG A 129 -24.88 10.20 -12.68
C ARG A 129 -24.14 10.36 -14.00
N ARG A 130 -23.29 9.41 -14.28
CA ARG A 130 -22.56 9.36 -15.50
C ARG A 130 -23.52 9.12 -16.65
N ARG A 131 -23.33 9.79 -17.73
CA ARG A 131 -24.09 9.53 -18.94
C ARG A 131 -23.49 8.30 -19.62
N VAL A 132 -24.34 7.41 -20.08
CA VAL A 132 -23.85 6.19 -20.69
C VAL A 132 -24.30 6.14 -22.14
#